data_5de0ce4e0ad4e2f975a86c054d0f1643
#
_entry.id   5de0ce4e0ad4e2f975a86c054d0f1643
#
_cell.length_a   1.000
_cell.length_b   1.000
_cell.length_c   1.000
_cell.angle_alpha   90.00
_cell.angle_beta   90.00
_cell.angle_gamma   90.00
#
_symmetry.space_group_name_H-M   'P 1'
#
loop_
_entity.id
_entity.type
_entity.pdbx_description
1 polymer ?
#
loop_
_entity_poly.entity_id
_entity_poly.type
_entity_poly.pdbx_seq_one_letter_code
_entity_poly.pdbx_strand_id
1 'polypeptide(L)'
;MKNYIHYGNNHFDRNTMIRNIQIDPDGDYRNKCGGFWGSPVNAEYSWHDWCLGEDYRTETLDTSFMFTLTSDARVLTVKSIKDLPPECIRYEEIDVHHMRPRISFNYLKRYYDALEIDHSENYCELHGFSNCRGLWFYSWDVDSILIWNPDIIVELKEKENAA
;
A
#
# COMPACT_ATOMS: atom_id res chain seq x y z
N MET A 1 -2.50 9.50 -16.24
CA MET A 1 -2.74 8.33 -15.37
C MET A 1 -1.44 7.99 -14.67
N LYS A 2 -1.48 7.64 -13.40
CA LYS A 2 -0.31 7.19 -12.64
C LYS A 2 -0.05 5.71 -12.97
N ASN A 3 1.21 5.35 -13.19
CA ASN A 3 1.62 3.97 -13.43
C ASN A 3 2.29 3.41 -12.19
N TYR A 4 2.10 2.13 -11.98
CA TYR A 4 2.64 1.37 -10.86
C TYR A 4 3.38 0.15 -11.37
N ILE A 5 4.29 -0.38 -10.56
CA ILE A 5 5.02 -1.62 -10.79
C ILE A 5 4.78 -2.57 -9.62
N HIS A 6 4.53 -3.83 -9.94
CA HIS A 6 4.50 -4.93 -8.98
C HIS A 6 5.69 -5.85 -9.21
N TYR A 7 6.37 -6.23 -8.14
CA TYR A 7 7.51 -7.14 -8.16
C TYR A 7 7.13 -8.52 -7.64
N GLY A 8 7.79 -9.55 -8.18
CA GLY A 8 7.60 -10.95 -7.80
C GLY A 8 6.70 -11.76 -8.73
N ASN A 9 6.11 -11.12 -9.75
CA ASN A 9 5.29 -11.78 -10.77
C ASN A 9 5.46 -11.08 -12.12
N ASN A 10 5.25 -11.83 -13.22
CA ASN A 10 5.34 -11.30 -14.60
C ASN A 10 4.00 -10.79 -15.14
N HIS A 11 2.90 -11.06 -14.45
CA HIS A 11 1.56 -10.66 -14.86
C HIS A 11 0.61 -10.60 -13.67
N PHE A 12 -0.52 -9.96 -13.85
CA PHE A 12 -1.55 -9.87 -12.83
C PHE A 12 -2.35 -11.17 -12.72
N ASP A 13 -2.27 -11.83 -11.56
CA ASP A 13 -3.13 -12.97 -11.22
C ASP A 13 -4.25 -12.56 -10.26
N ARG A 14 -5.43 -12.35 -10.84
CA ARG A 14 -6.64 -11.99 -10.10
C ARG A 14 -7.01 -13.00 -9.00
N ASN A 15 -6.81 -14.29 -9.24
CA ASN A 15 -7.21 -15.31 -8.28
C ASN A 15 -6.31 -15.31 -7.05
N THR A 16 -5.02 -15.09 -7.22
CA THR A 16 -4.09 -14.94 -6.12
C THR A 16 -4.42 -13.70 -5.30
N MET A 17 -4.71 -12.58 -5.95
CA MET A 17 -5.12 -11.36 -5.27
C MET A 17 -6.39 -11.55 -4.43
N ILE A 18 -7.44 -12.15 -4.99
CA ILE A 18 -8.71 -12.40 -4.27
C ILE A 18 -8.47 -13.23 -3.00
N ARG A 19 -7.62 -14.24 -3.05
CA ARG A 19 -7.26 -15.03 -1.86
C ARG A 19 -6.60 -14.18 -0.79
N ASN A 20 -5.72 -13.29 -1.18
CA ASN A 20 -5.00 -12.41 -0.24
C ASN A 20 -5.93 -11.38 0.42
N ILE A 21 -6.94 -10.88 -0.30
CA ILE A 21 -7.92 -9.91 0.23
C ILE A 21 -8.79 -10.51 1.35
N GLN A 22 -8.96 -11.82 1.40
CA GLN A 22 -9.80 -12.49 2.40
C GLN A 22 -9.18 -12.51 3.81
N ILE A 23 -7.90 -12.17 3.94
CA ILE A 23 -7.25 -12.04 5.25
C ILE A 23 -7.86 -10.83 5.96
N ASP A 24 -8.29 -11.02 7.20
CA ASP A 24 -8.84 -9.92 8.01
C ASP A 24 -7.73 -8.93 8.38
N PRO A 25 -7.70 -7.74 7.78
CA PRO A 25 -6.64 -6.78 8.03
C PRO A 25 -6.77 -6.10 9.40
N ASP A 26 -7.96 -6.08 10.00
CA ASP A 26 -8.19 -5.48 11.31
C ASP A 26 -7.70 -6.41 12.44
N GLY A 27 -7.49 -7.70 12.13
CA GLY A 27 -6.96 -8.69 13.07
C GLY A 27 -5.44 -8.65 13.25
N ASP A 28 -4.70 -8.02 12.33
CA ASP A 28 -3.24 -7.91 12.40
C ASP A 28 -2.81 -6.47 12.72
N TYR A 29 -2.08 -6.31 13.82
CA TYR A 29 -1.52 -5.02 14.22
C TYR A 29 -0.43 -4.50 13.27
N ARG A 30 0.07 -5.32 12.35
CA ARG A 30 1.13 -4.95 11.40
C ARG A 30 0.62 -4.23 10.16
N ASN A 31 -0.68 -4.05 10.02
CA ASN A 31 -1.33 -3.30 8.92
C ASN A 31 -0.95 -3.75 7.48
N LYS A 32 -0.39 -4.96 7.32
CA LYS A 32 0.06 -5.47 6.01
C LYS A 32 -0.72 -6.69 5.54
N CYS A 33 -1.93 -6.87 6.02
CA CYS A 33 -2.71 -8.05 5.69
C CYS A 33 -3.58 -7.85 4.46
N GLY A 34 -3.36 -8.73 3.51
CA GLY A 34 -4.21 -8.86 2.33
C GLY A 34 -4.00 -7.80 1.25
N GLY A 35 -4.63 -8.00 0.13
CA GLY A 35 -4.59 -7.09 -1.00
C GLY A 35 -3.41 -7.30 -1.94
N PHE A 36 -3.31 -6.41 -2.90
CA PHE A 36 -2.30 -6.39 -3.94
C PHE A 36 -1.47 -5.11 -3.84
N TRP A 37 -0.16 -5.26 -3.88
CA TRP A 37 0.77 -4.16 -3.65
C TRP A 37 1.43 -3.71 -4.94
N GLY A 38 1.65 -2.40 -5.08
CA GLY A 38 2.44 -1.81 -6.15
C GLY A 38 3.21 -0.60 -5.66
N SER A 39 4.31 -0.28 -6.34
CA SER A 39 5.04 0.97 -6.17
C SER A 39 4.74 1.91 -7.31
N PRO A 40 4.58 3.23 -7.08
CA PRO A 40 4.55 4.20 -8.16
C PRO A 40 5.86 4.12 -8.97
N VAL A 41 5.75 4.12 -10.30
CA VAL A 41 6.94 4.05 -11.18
C VAL A 41 7.90 5.23 -10.98
N ASN A 42 7.36 6.39 -10.58
CA ASN A 42 8.12 7.61 -10.34
C ASN A 42 8.35 7.89 -8.85
N ALA A 43 8.28 6.87 -7.98
CA ALA A 43 8.61 7.04 -6.57
C ALA A 43 10.07 7.48 -6.41
N GLU A 44 10.32 8.44 -5.52
CA GLU A 44 11.68 8.89 -5.21
C GLU A 44 12.45 7.78 -4.48
N TYR A 45 11.77 7.02 -3.64
CA TYR A 45 12.28 5.83 -2.96
C TYR A 45 11.26 4.70 -3.06
N SER A 46 11.54 3.75 -3.94
CA SER A 46 10.62 2.67 -4.30
C SER A 46 10.83 1.41 -3.45
N TRP A 47 9.90 0.45 -3.58
CA TRP A 47 10.09 -0.88 -3.00
C TRP A 47 11.36 -1.58 -3.51
N HIS A 48 11.72 -1.37 -4.77
CA HIS A 48 12.96 -1.89 -5.35
C HIS A 48 14.19 -1.35 -4.62
N ASP A 49 14.27 -0.03 -4.40
CA ASP A 49 15.39 0.61 -3.72
C ASP A 49 15.48 0.16 -2.27
N TRP A 50 14.34 0.04 -1.59
CA TRP A 50 14.27 -0.45 -0.22
C TRP A 50 14.75 -1.90 -0.11
N CYS A 51 14.29 -2.80 -0.99
CA CYS A 51 14.71 -4.20 -1.00
C CYS A 51 16.22 -4.34 -1.21
N LEU A 52 16.82 -3.54 -2.10
CA LEU A 52 18.26 -3.54 -2.31
C LEU A 52 19.02 -2.97 -1.10
N GLY A 53 18.49 -1.92 -0.48
CA GLY A 53 19.12 -1.29 0.69
C GLY A 53 19.12 -2.18 1.93
N GLU A 54 18.05 -2.96 2.13
CA GLU A 54 17.86 -3.84 3.29
C GLU A 54 18.25 -5.32 3.04
N ASP A 55 18.75 -5.63 1.83
CA ASP A 55 19.03 -7.02 1.38
C ASP A 55 17.83 -7.96 1.60
N TYR A 56 16.64 -7.45 1.28
CA TYR A 56 15.37 -8.14 1.55
C TYR A 56 14.68 -8.58 0.28
N ARG A 57 14.46 -9.91 0.11
CA ARG A 57 13.72 -10.50 -1.01
C ARG A 57 14.18 -10.02 -2.39
N THR A 58 15.47 -9.77 -2.55
CA THR A 58 16.08 -9.25 -3.79
C THR A 58 15.82 -10.19 -4.98
N GLU A 59 15.66 -11.48 -4.74
CA GLU A 59 15.30 -12.49 -5.75
C GLU A 59 13.93 -12.24 -6.41
N THR A 60 13.05 -11.48 -5.77
CA THR A 60 11.73 -11.17 -6.33
C THR A 60 11.77 -9.97 -7.30
N LEU A 61 12.87 -9.22 -7.33
CA LEU A 61 13.02 -8.02 -8.15
C LEU A 61 13.25 -8.32 -9.63
N ASP A 62 13.70 -9.54 -9.96
CA ASP A 62 13.96 -9.97 -11.34
C ASP A 62 12.69 -10.15 -12.17
N THR A 63 11.55 -10.24 -11.51
CA THR A 63 10.25 -10.39 -12.16
C THR A 63 9.32 -9.25 -11.74
N SER A 64 8.72 -8.59 -12.73
CA SER A 64 7.80 -7.50 -12.45
C SER A 64 6.84 -7.29 -13.62
N PHE A 65 5.74 -6.58 -13.38
CA PHE A 65 4.89 -6.04 -14.42
C PHE A 65 4.38 -4.65 -14.04
N MET A 66 4.09 -3.85 -15.05
CA MET A 66 3.50 -2.53 -14.86
C MET A 66 1.99 -2.58 -15.01
N PHE A 67 1.32 -1.72 -14.26
CA PHE A 67 -0.12 -1.55 -14.34
C PHE A 67 -0.52 -0.09 -14.11
N THR A 68 -1.73 0.22 -14.49
CA THR A 68 -2.40 1.47 -14.13
C THR A 68 -3.76 1.14 -13.51
N LEU A 69 -4.48 2.14 -13.06
CA LEU A 69 -5.82 1.96 -12.52
C LEU A 69 -6.86 2.43 -13.52
N THR A 70 -8.06 1.87 -13.43
CA THR A 70 -9.20 2.40 -14.17
C THR A 70 -9.50 3.84 -13.79
N SER A 71 -10.13 4.60 -14.68
CA SER A 71 -10.41 6.03 -14.45
C SER A 71 -11.45 6.31 -13.35
N ASP A 72 -12.23 5.29 -12.98
CA ASP A 72 -13.25 5.34 -11.93
C ASP A 72 -12.79 4.74 -10.60
N ALA A 73 -11.52 4.34 -10.50
CA ALA A 73 -10.94 3.81 -9.28
C ALA A 73 -11.00 4.85 -8.13
N ARG A 74 -11.53 4.43 -6.99
CA ARG A 74 -11.61 5.25 -5.79
C ARG A 74 -10.36 5.00 -4.94
N VAL A 75 -9.35 5.82 -5.10
CA VAL A 75 -8.08 5.72 -4.37
C VAL A 75 -8.05 6.77 -3.26
N LEU A 76 -7.81 6.32 -2.02
CA LEU A 76 -7.45 7.21 -0.93
C LEU A 76 -5.93 7.41 -0.96
N THR A 77 -5.48 8.60 -1.32
CA THR A 77 -4.06 8.96 -1.22
C THR A 77 -3.80 9.67 0.09
N VAL A 78 -2.86 9.15 0.88
CA VAL A 78 -2.47 9.65 2.19
C VAL A 78 -1.04 10.18 2.11
N LYS A 79 -0.89 11.48 2.26
CA LYS A 79 0.38 12.20 2.40
C LYS A 79 0.61 12.64 3.84
N SER A 80 -0.45 12.71 4.61
CA SER A 80 -0.48 13.13 6.01
C SER A 80 -1.59 12.37 6.72
N ILE A 81 -1.47 12.23 8.04
CA ILE A 81 -2.53 11.64 8.89
C ILE A 81 -3.88 12.36 8.73
N LYS A 82 -3.85 13.64 8.36
CA LYS A 82 -5.06 14.44 8.13
C LYS A 82 -5.89 14.03 6.91
N ASP A 83 -5.27 13.29 5.98
CA ASP A 83 -5.95 12.80 4.78
C ASP A 83 -6.80 11.56 5.09
N LEU A 84 -6.58 10.93 6.25
CA LEU A 84 -7.39 9.80 6.69
C LEU A 84 -8.78 10.26 7.15
N PRO A 85 -9.86 9.60 6.69
CA PRO A 85 -11.19 9.80 7.27
C PRO A 85 -11.15 9.50 8.78
N PRO A 86 -11.61 10.43 9.64
CA PRO A 86 -11.60 10.21 11.09
C PRO A 86 -12.31 8.93 11.52
N GLU A 87 -13.33 8.53 10.77
CA GLU A 87 -14.14 7.34 11.03
C GLU A 87 -13.37 6.02 10.82
N CYS A 88 -12.27 6.05 10.05
CA CYS A 88 -11.43 4.86 9.90
C CYS A 88 -10.47 4.66 11.08
N ILE A 89 -10.35 5.66 11.97
CA ILE A 89 -9.43 5.60 13.09
C ILE A 89 -10.09 4.85 14.24
N ARG A 90 -9.45 3.79 14.70
CA ARG A 90 -9.80 3.03 15.90
C ARG A 90 -8.74 3.28 16.96
N TYR A 91 -9.15 3.22 18.22
CA TYR A 91 -8.23 3.29 19.35
C TYR A 91 -8.27 1.95 20.07
N GLU A 92 -7.11 1.32 20.16
CA GLU A 92 -6.91 0.08 20.92
C GLU A 92 -6.25 0.41 22.25
N GLU A 93 -6.79 -0.14 23.33
CA GLU A 93 -6.18 -0.03 24.65
C GLU A 93 -4.98 -0.98 24.72
N ILE A 94 -3.78 -0.43 24.94
CA ILE A 94 -2.55 -1.21 25.14
C ILE A 94 -2.38 -1.51 26.63
N ASP A 95 -2.63 -0.53 27.48
CA ASP A 95 -2.64 -0.62 28.93
C ASP A 95 -3.56 0.46 29.53
N VAL A 96 -3.66 0.50 30.87
CA VAL A 96 -4.59 1.38 31.61
C VAL A 96 -4.42 2.87 31.31
N HIS A 97 -3.34 3.27 30.65
CA HIS A 97 -3.01 4.68 30.40
C HIS A 97 -2.70 4.99 28.93
N HIS A 98 -2.62 3.97 28.06
CA HIS A 98 -2.18 4.17 26.70
C HIS A 98 -3.17 3.60 25.68
N MET A 99 -3.67 4.51 24.83
CA MET A 99 -4.48 4.17 23.67
C MET A 99 -3.63 4.26 22.41
N ARG A 100 -3.70 3.24 21.57
CA ARG A 100 -3.00 3.19 20.29
C ARG A 100 -3.98 3.41 19.15
N PRO A 101 -3.75 4.39 18.27
CA PRO A 101 -4.57 4.53 17.08
C PRO A 101 -4.27 3.40 16.09
N ARG A 102 -5.33 2.93 15.42
CA ARG A 102 -5.28 1.95 14.35
C ARG A 102 -6.16 2.37 13.19
N ILE A 103 -5.82 1.93 12.00
CA ILE A 103 -6.65 2.12 10.81
C ILE A 103 -7.55 0.90 10.66
N SER A 104 -8.85 1.14 10.53
CA SER A 104 -9.79 0.12 10.15
C SER A 104 -9.81 -0.04 8.62
N PHE A 105 -9.13 -1.05 8.11
CA PHE A 105 -9.18 -1.39 6.69
C PHE A 105 -10.58 -1.86 6.28
N ASN A 106 -11.33 -2.49 7.18
CA ASN A 106 -12.72 -2.87 6.93
C ASN A 106 -13.61 -1.65 6.70
N TYR A 107 -13.31 -0.51 7.35
CA TYR A 107 -13.99 0.75 7.04
C TYR A 107 -13.57 1.25 5.65
N LEU A 108 -12.28 1.35 5.37
CA LEU A 108 -11.76 1.88 4.11
C LEU A 108 -12.28 1.11 2.89
N LYS A 109 -12.31 -0.21 2.95
CA LYS A 109 -12.81 -1.08 1.86
C LYS A 109 -14.26 -0.81 1.45
N ARG A 110 -15.07 -0.17 2.28
CA ARG A 110 -16.46 0.18 1.92
C ARG A 110 -16.53 1.40 0.99
N TYR A 111 -15.54 2.27 1.04
CA TYR A 111 -15.57 3.56 0.37
C TYR A 111 -14.51 3.71 -0.72
N TYR A 112 -13.41 2.96 -0.61
CA TYR A 112 -12.28 3.03 -1.50
C TYR A 112 -11.92 1.66 -2.07
N ASP A 113 -11.30 1.65 -3.22
CA ASP A 113 -10.81 0.46 -3.92
C ASP A 113 -9.32 0.20 -3.60
N ALA A 114 -8.62 1.23 -3.16
CA ALA A 114 -7.21 1.19 -2.81
C ALA A 114 -6.84 2.29 -1.81
N LEU A 115 -5.70 2.08 -1.13
CA LEU A 115 -5.02 3.05 -0.28
C LEU A 115 -3.61 3.26 -0.82
N GLU A 116 -3.26 4.50 -1.12
CA GLU A 116 -1.92 4.90 -1.54
C GLU A 116 -1.25 5.74 -0.47
N ILE A 117 -0.02 5.41 -0.11
CA ILE A 117 0.83 6.21 0.77
C ILE A 117 1.87 6.92 -0.07
N ASP A 118 1.96 8.23 0.11
CA ASP A 118 2.91 9.12 -0.53
C ASP A 118 3.72 9.85 0.54
N HIS A 119 4.98 9.49 0.70
CA HIS A 119 5.88 10.02 1.75
C HIS A 119 6.56 11.33 1.36
N SER A 120 6.36 11.82 0.15
CA SER A 120 7.11 12.96 -0.42
C SER A 120 7.08 14.21 0.44
N GLU A 121 6.01 14.44 1.21
CA GLU A 121 5.84 15.66 1.99
C GLU A 121 6.04 15.46 3.50
N ASN A 122 5.69 14.30 4.05
CA ASN A 122 5.55 14.11 5.50
C ASN A 122 6.04 12.73 5.99
N TYR A 123 7.19 12.28 5.51
CA TYR A 123 7.77 11.00 5.90
C TYR A 123 7.80 10.79 7.43
N CYS A 124 8.31 11.77 8.18
CA CYS A 124 8.42 11.69 9.63
C CYS A 124 7.05 11.62 10.34
N GLU A 125 6.04 12.28 9.82
CA GLU A 125 4.68 12.24 10.37
C GLU A 125 4.06 10.86 10.19
N LEU A 126 4.19 10.27 9.01
CA LEU A 126 3.63 8.97 8.68
C LEU A 126 4.35 7.84 9.43
N HIS A 127 5.64 7.94 9.62
CA HIS A 127 6.43 6.96 10.37
C HIS A 127 6.45 7.16 11.88
N GLY A 128 5.86 8.24 12.39
CA GLY A 128 5.67 8.44 13.82
C GLY A 128 6.91 8.81 14.62
N PHE A 129 7.93 9.36 13.97
CA PHE A 129 9.13 9.83 14.66
C PHE A 129 8.88 11.01 15.62
N SER A 130 7.78 11.72 15.46
CA SER A 130 7.38 12.81 16.34
C SER A 130 6.16 12.43 17.17
N ASN A 131 6.33 11.86 18.35
CA ASN A 131 5.31 11.62 19.38
C ASN A 131 4.50 10.33 19.32
N CYS A 132 5.01 9.22 18.81
CA CYS A 132 4.36 7.89 18.88
C CYS A 132 2.93 7.81 18.29
N ARG A 133 2.46 8.86 17.65
CA ARG A 133 1.12 8.92 17.07
C ARG A 133 1.05 8.39 15.65
N GLY A 134 2.19 8.26 14.98
CA GLY A 134 2.29 7.85 13.58
C GLY A 134 2.58 6.37 13.35
N LEU A 135 2.42 5.52 14.35
CA LEU A 135 2.66 4.06 14.24
C LEU A 135 1.73 3.34 13.24
N TRP A 136 0.83 4.05 12.60
CA TRP A 136 -0.16 3.48 11.68
C TRP A 136 0.47 2.92 10.42
N PHE A 137 1.55 3.57 9.93
CA PHE A 137 2.28 3.17 8.74
C PHE A 137 3.71 2.71 9.03
N TYR A 138 3.98 2.32 10.28
CA TYR A 138 5.33 1.93 10.75
C TYR A 138 6.04 0.91 9.86
N SER A 139 5.32 0.15 9.08
CA SER A 139 5.92 -0.84 8.19
C SER A 139 5.69 -0.52 6.70
N TRP A 140 5.28 0.72 6.38
CA TRP A 140 5.16 1.22 5.02
C TRP A 140 6.31 2.20 4.76
N ASP A 141 7.47 1.62 4.49
CA ASP A 141 8.73 2.35 4.45
C ASP A 141 8.96 3.08 3.14
N VAL A 142 8.08 2.85 2.14
CA VAL A 142 8.20 3.41 0.79
C VAL A 142 6.84 3.84 0.24
N ASP A 143 6.87 4.69 -0.77
CA ASP A 143 5.69 5.01 -1.55
C ASP A 143 5.09 3.76 -2.15
N SER A 144 3.84 3.50 -1.83
CA SER A 144 3.18 2.28 -2.26
C SER A 144 1.66 2.40 -2.29
N ILE A 145 1.05 1.55 -3.10
CA ILE A 145 -0.40 1.38 -3.16
C ILE A 145 -0.79 -0.02 -2.72
N LEU A 146 -1.77 -0.11 -1.84
CA LEU A 146 -2.44 -1.34 -1.45
C LEU A 146 -3.83 -1.37 -2.07
N ILE A 147 -4.07 -2.34 -2.94
CA ILE A 147 -5.31 -2.50 -3.70
C ILE A 147 -6.07 -3.72 -3.18
N TRP A 148 -7.35 -3.56 -2.91
CA TRP A 148 -8.25 -4.65 -2.50
C TRP A 148 -9.40 -4.89 -3.46
N ASN A 149 -9.63 -3.99 -4.42
CA ASN A 149 -10.56 -4.23 -5.53
C ASN A 149 -9.77 -4.62 -6.81
N PRO A 150 -9.78 -5.89 -7.23
CA PRO A 150 -9.03 -6.34 -8.41
C PRO A 150 -9.55 -5.75 -9.72
N ASP A 151 -10.78 -5.24 -9.76
CA ASP A 151 -11.42 -4.75 -10.98
C ASP A 151 -10.87 -3.41 -11.45
N ILE A 152 -10.12 -2.71 -10.59
CA ILE A 152 -9.51 -1.43 -10.96
C ILE A 152 -8.14 -1.58 -11.62
N ILE A 153 -7.56 -2.78 -11.65
CA ILE A 153 -6.20 -3.02 -12.17
C ILE A 153 -6.24 -3.24 -13.68
N VAL A 154 -5.46 -2.46 -14.40
CA VAL A 154 -5.24 -2.58 -15.85
C VAL A 154 -3.76 -2.83 -16.08
N GLU A 155 -3.41 -4.08 -16.40
CA GLU A 155 -2.03 -4.46 -16.74
C GLU A 155 -1.59 -3.75 -18.02
N LEU A 156 -0.42 -3.14 -17.98
CA LEU A 156 0.20 -2.49 -19.13
C LEU A 156 1.05 -3.54 -19.87
N LYS A 157 0.66 -3.84 -21.11
CA LYS A 157 1.48 -4.70 -21.97
C LYS A 157 2.79 -3.99 -22.27
N GLU A 158 3.90 -4.69 -22.12
CA GLU A 158 5.15 -4.22 -22.72
C GLU A 158 4.91 -3.96 -24.19
N LYS A 159 5.28 -2.78 -24.68
CA LYS A 159 5.31 -2.56 -26.12
C LYS A 159 6.30 -3.56 -26.68
N GLU A 160 5.82 -4.56 -27.42
CA GLU A 160 6.69 -5.33 -28.29
C GLU A 160 7.48 -4.31 -29.12
N ASN A 161 8.76 -4.18 -28.79
CA ASN A 161 9.67 -3.41 -29.63
C ASN A 161 9.68 -4.13 -30.98
N ALA A 162 8.90 -3.60 -31.92
CA ALA A 162 8.97 -4.02 -33.32
C ALA A 162 10.42 -3.80 -33.77
N ALA A 163 11.11 -4.90 -33.97
CA ALA A 163 12.45 -4.96 -34.52
C ALA A 163 12.46 -4.48 -35.98
#